data_e6d11ee44fd96e1eaac346d7c3888cbc
#
_entry.id   e6d11ee44fd96e1eaac346d7c3888cbc
#
_cell.length_a   1.000
_cell.length_b   1.000
_cell.length_c   1.000
_cell.angle_alpha   90.00
_cell.angle_beta   90.00
_cell.angle_gamma   90.00
#
_symmetry.space_group_name_H-M   'P 1'
#
loop_
_entity.id
_entity.type
_entity.pdbx_description
1 polymer ?
#
loop_
_entity_poly.entity_id
_entity_poly.type
_entity_poly.pdbx_seq_one_letter_code
_entity_poly.pdbx_strand_id
1 'polypeptide(L)'
;MATRKWDGSGPVLVDTSAWMQARRDPAAREPLLAAVQRGEACWCWPVRYELMVDARGQEGIAAVERTLEGMREIPVDRTVQRAVLATMRQLAAAGSHGAHRFPLTDLTVALAAQAVGVDILHFDQHLERLGEHLGVGAHWISRSS
;
A
#
# COMPACT_ATOMS: atom_id res chain seq x y z
N MET A 1 5.15 -15.10 11.51
CA MET A 1 3.76 -15.36 11.12
C MET A 1 3.69 -15.77 9.67
N ALA A 2 2.78 -16.67 9.34
CA ALA A 2 2.60 -17.10 7.96
C ALA A 2 2.09 -15.92 7.12
N THR A 3 2.66 -15.77 5.92
CA THR A 3 2.19 -14.79 4.95
C THR A 3 0.74 -15.06 4.56
N ARG A 4 -0.10 -14.07 4.74
CA ARG A 4 -1.51 -14.16 4.37
C ARG A 4 -1.71 -13.65 2.96
N LYS A 5 -2.25 -14.53 2.13
CA LYS A 5 -2.82 -14.10 0.87
C LYS A 5 -4.15 -13.42 1.14
N TRP A 6 -4.41 -12.32 0.45
CA TRP A 6 -5.68 -11.61 0.54
C TRP A 6 -6.85 -12.50 0.10
N ASP A 7 -7.91 -12.51 0.88
CA ASP A 7 -9.11 -13.29 0.59
C ASP A 7 -10.13 -12.54 -0.30
N GLY A 8 -9.80 -11.31 -0.68
CA GLY A 8 -10.66 -10.49 -1.53
C GLY A 8 -11.71 -9.68 -0.78
N SER A 9 -11.68 -9.66 0.54
CA SER A 9 -12.70 -8.96 1.34
C SER A 9 -12.13 -7.79 2.14
N GLY A 10 -13.00 -6.81 2.41
CA GLY A 10 -12.75 -5.67 3.26
C GLY A 10 -12.03 -4.51 2.57
N PRO A 11 -12.10 -3.32 3.17
CA PRO A 11 -11.40 -2.17 2.62
C PRO A 11 -9.89 -2.32 2.76
N VAL A 12 -9.16 -1.98 1.69
CA VAL A 12 -7.71 -2.08 1.65
C VAL A 12 -7.10 -0.83 1.02
N LEU A 13 -5.99 -0.38 1.59
CA LEU A 13 -5.12 0.60 0.93
C LEU A 13 -4.17 -0.17 0.03
N VAL A 14 -4.28 0.07 -1.27
CA VAL A 14 -3.53 -0.68 -2.29
C VAL A 14 -2.18 0.00 -2.54
N ASP A 15 -1.11 -0.70 -2.20
CA ASP A 15 0.25 -0.22 -2.46
C ASP A 15 0.59 -0.29 -3.96
N THR A 16 1.55 0.51 -4.38
CA THR A 16 2.08 0.48 -5.75
C THR A 16 2.48 -0.93 -6.18
N SER A 17 3.12 -1.69 -5.28
CA SER A 17 3.55 -3.06 -5.57
C SER A 17 2.39 -3.99 -5.93
N ALA A 18 1.23 -3.81 -5.33
CA ALA A 18 0.04 -4.58 -5.66
C ALA A 18 -0.51 -4.20 -7.04
N TRP A 19 -0.58 -2.90 -7.36
CA TRP A 19 -0.97 -2.45 -8.70
C TRP A 19 -0.06 -3.02 -9.78
N MET A 20 1.26 -3.00 -9.54
CA MET A 20 2.25 -3.52 -10.47
C MET A 20 2.11 -5.03 -10.65
N GLN A 21 1.91 -5.76 -9.57
CA GLN A 21 1.71 -7.21 -9.65
C GLN A 21 0.43 -7.55 -10.40
N ALA A 22 -0.64 -6.78 -10.23
CA ALA A 22 -1.90 -6.99 -10.95
C ALA A 22 -1.74 -6.81 -12.47
N ARG A 23 -0.79 -6.00 -12.92
CA ARG A 23 -0.49 -5.88 -14.36
C ARG A 23 0.13 -7.14 -14.95
N ARG A 24 0.84 -7.91 -14.14
CA ARG A 24 1.59 -9.09 -14.58
C ARG A 24 0.85 -10.40 -14.37
N ASP A 25 -0.03 -10.43 -13.39
CA ASP A 25 -0.67 -11.66 -12.94
C ASP A 25 -2.20 -11.50 -12.98
N PRO A 26 -2.89 -12.19 -13.90
CA PRO A 26 -4.35 -12.16 -13.98
C PRO A 26 -5.02 -12.61 -12.68
N ALA A 27 -4.42 -13.54 -11.94
CA ALA A 27 -4.96 -14.02 -10.68
C ALA A 27 -4.94 -12.93 -9.60
N ALA A 28 -4.00 -11.98 -9.68
CA ALA A 28 -3.96 -10.80 -8.82
C ALA A 28 -4.90 -9.70 -9.32
N ARG A 29 -4.99 -9.54 -10.62
CA ARG A 29 -5.79 -8.47 -11.25
C ARG A 29 -7.28 -8.59 -10.94
N GLU A 30 -7.82 -9.78 -11.05
CA GLU A 30 -9.26 -10.01 -10.93
C GLU A 30 -9.82 -9.62 -9.56
N PRO A 31 -9.26 -10.09 -8.43
CA PRO A 31 -9.75 -9.67 -7.11
C PRO A 31 -9.53 -8.18 -6.83
N LEU A 32 -8.45 -7.58 -7.36
CA LEU A 32 -8.23 -6.14 -7.19
C LEU A 32 -9.30 -5.31 -7.92
N LEU A 33 -9.60 -5.65 -9.16
CA LEU A 33 -10.65 -4.96 -9.92
C LEU A 33 -12.02 -5.13 -9.26
N ALA A 34 -12.31 -6.31 -8.72
CA ALA A 34 -13.53 -6.55 -7.98
C ALA A 34 -13.63 -5.66 -6.74
N ALA A 35 -12.53 -5.48 -6.00
CA ALA A 35 -12.48 -4.58 -4.85
C ALA A 35 -12.70 -3.12 -5.24
N VAL A 36 -12.10 -2.69 -6.36
CA VAL A 36 -12.32 -1.35 -6.91
C VAL A 36 -13.82 -1.15 -7.21
N GLN A 37 -14.46 -2.11 -7.85
CA GLN A 37 -15.88 -2.05 -8.19
C GLN A 37 -16.79 -2.01 -6.97
N ARG A 38 -16.40 -2.68 -5.87
CA ARG A 38 -17.15 -2.65 -4.62
C ARG A 38 -16.91 -1.39 -3.77
N GLY A 39 -16.00 -0.52 -4.19
CA GLY A 39 -15.63 0.66 -3.41
C GLY A 39 -14.76 0.35 -2.19
N GLU A 40 -14.10 -0.80 -2.16
CA GLU A 40 -13.27 -1.24 -1.04
C GLU A 40 -11.77 -0.95 -1.25
N ALA A 41 -11.35 -0.68 -2.47
CA ALA A 41 -9.95 -0.31 -2.74
C ALA A 41 -9.76 1.19 -2.51
N CYS A 42 -8.73 1.52 -1.74
CA CYS A 42 -8.37 2.90 -1.39
C CYS A 42 -6.99 3.22 -1.94
N TRP A 43 -6.70 4.50 -2.10
CA TRP A 43 -5.41 4.98 -2.54
C TRP A 43 -4.91 6.13 -1.66
N CYS A 44 -3.61 6.38 -1.67
CA CYS A 44 -3.02 7.58 -1.09
C CYS A 44 -2.12 8.25 -2.12
N TRP A 45 -1.86 9.55 -1.96
CA TRP A 45 -1.18 10.31 -2.99
C TRP A 45 0.24 9.82 -3.32
N PRO A 46 1.07 9.29 -2.38
CA PRO A 46 2.38 8.76 -2.76
C PRO A 46 2.30 7.59 -3.74
N VAL A 47 1.30 6.73 -3.58
CA VAL A 47 1.04 5.62 -4.53
C VAL A 47 0.62 6.19 -5.88
N ARG A 48 -0.29 7.15 -5.90
CA ARG A 48 -0.69 7.83 -7.13
C ARG A 48 0.52 8.41 -7.85
N TYR A 49 1.40 9.09 -7.13
CA TYR A 49 2.62 9.66 -7.70
C TYR A 49 3.50 8.57 -8.33
N GLU A 50 3.73 7.48 -7.63
CA GLU A 50 4.56 6.38 -8.15
C GLU A 50 3.96 5.73 -9.39
N LEU A 51 2.65 5.54 -9.42
CA LEU A 51 1.96 5.01 -10.60
C LEU A 51 2.08 5.97 -11.78
N MET A 52 2.03 7.28 -11.52
CA MET A 52 2.21 8.29 -12.57
C MET A 52 3.66 8.34 -13.08
N VAL A 53 4.63 8.16 -12.21
CA VAL A 53 6.05 8.08 -12.61
C VAL A 53 6.29 6.91 -13.56
N ASP A 54 5.65 5.78 -13.30
CA ASP A 54 5.78 4.58 -14.13
C ASP A 54 4.96 4.65 -15.42
N ALA A 55 4.03 5.57 -15.51
CA ALA A 55 3.12 5.68 -16.64
C ALA A 55 3.85 6.19 -17.90
N ARG A 56 3.40 5.71 -19.06
CA ARG A 56 3.94 6.15 -20.34
C ARG A 56 3.21 7.39 -20.83
N GLY A 57 3.87 8.55 -20.70
CA GLY A 57 3.41 9.79 -21.25
C GLY A 57 2.08 10.28 -20.69
N GLN A 58 1.54 11.27 -21.34
CA GLN A 58 0.35 11.97 -20.90
C GLN A 58 -0.88 11.07 -20.81
N GLU A 59 -1.06 10.18 -21.79
CA GLU A 59 -2.19 9.24 -21.79
C GLU A 59 -2.11 8.23 -20.65
N GLY A 60 -0.91 7.74 -20.34
CA GLY A 60 -0.69 6.83 -19.22
C GLY A 60 -0.99 7.49 -17.89
N ILE A 61 -0.57 8.74 -17.71
CA ILE A 61 -0.89 9.53 -16.52
C ILE A 61 -2.41 9.71 -16.40
N ALA A 62 -3.07 10.08 -17.48
CA ALA A 62 -4.52 10.24 -17.49
C ALA A 62 -5.25 8.93 -17.15
N ALA A 63 -4.73 7.80 -17.62
CA ALA A 63 -5.31 6.50 -17.30
C ALA A 63 -5.19 6.16 -15.80
N VAL A 64 -4.06 6.49 -15.17
CA VAL A 64 -3.89 6.34 -13.71
C VAL A 64 -4.94 7.20 -12.99
N GLU A 65 -5.08 8.45 -13.38
CA GLU A 65 -6.03 9.36 -12.74
C GLU A 65 -7.46 8.86 -12.88
N ARG A 66 -7.84 8.36 -14.06
CA ARG A 66 -9.18 7.78 -14.26
C ARG A 66 -9.42 6.54 -13.40
N THR A 67 -8.40 5.69 -13.24
CA THR A 67 -8.52 4.49 -12.42
C THR A 67 -8.76 4.84 -10.95
N LEU A 68 -8.06 5.86 -10.44
CA LEU A 68 -8.16 6.26 -9.04
C LEU A 68 -9.36 7.17 -8.76
N GLU A 69 -9.88 7.84 -9.80
CA GLU A 69 -11.06 8.68 -9.68
C GLU A 69 -12.27 7.85 -9.20
N GLY A 70 -12.97 8.35 -8.21
CA GLY A 70 -14.08 7.62 -7.60
C GLY A 70 -13.70 6.61 -6.54
N MET A 71 -12.42 6.26 -6.40
CA MET A 71 -11.92 5.46 -5.29
C MET A 71 -11.66 6.37 -4.08
N ARG A 72 -11.83 5.80 -2.88
CA ARG A 72 -11.57 6.53 -1.64
C ARG A 72 -10.09 6.88 -1.51
N GLU A 73 -9.81 8.15 -1.32
CA GLU A 73 -8.47 8.60 -0.94
C GLU A 73 -8.29 8.53 0.56
N ILE A 74 -7.17 7.95 1.02
CA ILE A 74 -6.76 8.01 2.41
C ILE A 74 -5.77 9.17 2.53
N PRO A 75 -6.04 10.17 3.39
CA PRO A 75 -5.20 11.35 3.47
C PRO A 75 -3.85 11.03 4.09
N VAL A 76 -2.82 11.71 3.59
CA VAL A 76 -1.48 11.73 4.18
C VAL A 76 -1.29 13.11 4.76
N ASP A 77 -1.90 13.33 5.90
CA ASP A 77 -1.89 14.60 6.61
C ASP A 77 -0.70 14.71 7.57
N ARG A 78 -0.66 15.79 8.33
CA ARG A 78 0.42 16.03 9.29
C ARG A 78 0.47 14.93 10.37
N THR A 79 -0.66 14.38 10.77
CA THR A 79 -0.71 13.29 11.74
C THR A 79 0.04 12.07 11.22
N VAL A 80 -0.21 11.69 9.97
CA VAL A 80 0.49 10.56 9.31
C VAL A 80 1.98 10.88 9.19
N GLN A 81 2.35 12.09 8.75
CA GLN A 81 3.75 12.50 8.61
C GLN A 81 4.50 12.40 9.94
N ARG A 82 3.90 12.87 11.02
CA ARG A 82 4.50 12.75 12.37
C ARG A 82 4.63 11.29 12.80
N ALA A 83 3.63 10.46 12.49
CA ALA A 83 3.66 9.04 12.81
C ALA A 83 4.79 8.32 12.05
N VAL A 84 5.05 8.68 10.80
CA VAL A 84 6.19 8.16 10.03
C VAL A 84 7.51 8.42 10.77
N LEU A 85 7.75 9.66 11.17
CA LEU A 85 8.99 10.01 11.86
C LEU A 85 9.10 9.35 13.23
N ALA A 86 8.01 9.25 13.96
CA ALA A 86 7.97 8.56 15.25
C ALA A 86 8.28 7.06 15.09
N THR A 87 7.73 6.43 14.07
CA THR A 87 8.00 5.02 13.76
C THR A 87 9.46 4.79 13.42
N MET A 88 10.06 5.68 12.62
CA MET A 88 11.49 5.59 12.33
C MET A 88 12.34 5.62 13.60
N ARG A 89 12.02 6.52 14.54
CA ARG A 89 12.75 6.58 15.82
C ARG A 89 12.58 5.30 16.64
N GLN A 90 11.38 4.75 16.66
CA GLN A 90 11.10 3.49 17.39
C GLN A 90 11.87 2.32 16.78
N LEU A 91 11.87 2.21 15.45
CA LEU A 91 12.58 1.16 14.74
C LEU A 91 14.10 1.26 14.97
N ALA A 92 14.64 2.47 14.92
CA ALA A 92 16.07 2.70 15.16
C ALA A 92 16.47 2.35 16.59
N ALA A 93 15.60 2.63 17.57
CA ALA A 93 15.88 2.36 18.98
C ALA A 93 15.76 0.87 19.34
N ALA A 94 14.82 0.16 18.71
CA ALA A 94 14.50 -1.23 19.07
C ALA A 94 15.22 -2.27 18.21
N GLY A 95 15.71 -1.88 17.04
CA GLY A 95 16.22 -2.81 16.03
C GLY A 95 17.73 -2.84 15.92
N SER A 96 18.22 -3.72 15.06
CA SER A 96 19.61 -3.78 14.63
C SER A 96 19.93 -2.58 13.73
N HIS A 97 21.24 -2.42 13.40
CA HIS A 97 21.69 -1.34 12.52
C HIS A 97 20.90 -1.30 11.21
N GLY A 98 20.31 -0.16 10.90
CA GLY A 98 19.52 0.03 9.68
C GLY A 98 18.07 -0.42 9.74
N ALA A 99 17.57 -0.86 10.90
CA ALA A 99 16.19 -1.34 11.04
C ALA A 99 15.13 -0.27 10.70
N HIS A 100 15.49 1.02 10.75
CA HIS A 100 14.59 2.13 10.42
C HIS A 100 14.57 2.48 8.92
N ARG A 101 15.39 1.79 8.11
CA ARG A 101 15.60 2.15 6.69
C ARG A 101 14.56 1.54 5.78
N PHE A 102 13.32 1.93 5.96
CA PHE A 102 12.26 1.64 5.01
C PHE A 102 12.09 2.79 4.01
N PRO A 103 11.70 2.51 2.77
CA PRO A 103 11.32 3.57 1.83
C PRO A 103 10.20 4.44 2.39
N LEU A 104 10.26 5.73 2.08
CA LEU A 104 9.25 6.69 2.57
C LEU A 104 7.83 6.29 2.17
N THR A 105 7.64 5.80 0.95
CA THR A 105 6.31 5.38 0.49
C THR A 105 5.79 4.23 1.33
N ASP A 106 6.61 3.23 1.64
CA ASP A 106 6.20 2.08 2.45
C ASP A 106 5.74 2.50 3.85
N LEU A 107 6.54 3.34 4.50
CA LEU A 107 6.17 3.89 5.81
C LEU A 107 4.87 4.69 5.72
N THR A 108 4.74 5.52 4.71
CA THR A 108 3.55 6.36 4.53
C THR A 108 2.30 5.53 4.29
N VAL A 109 2.37 4.51 3.43
CA VAL A 109 1.25 3.59 3.19
C VAL A 109 0.84 2.90 4.49
N ALA A 110 1.79 2.36 5.23
CA ALA A 110 1.50 1.64 6.46
C ALA A 110 0.86 2.54 7.52
N LEU A 111 1.39 3.75 7.71
CA LEU A 111 0.88 4.68 8.71
C LEU A 111 -0.46 5.31 8.29
N ALA A 112 -0.67 5.54 7.00
CA ALA A 112 -1.96 6.03 6.49
C ALA A 112 -3.05 4.97 6.70
N ALA A 113 -2.76 3.71 6.40
CA ALA A 113 -3.69 2.60 6.65
C ALA A 113 -4.02 2.47 8.14
N GLN A 114 -3.01 2.55 9.00
CA GLN A 114 -3.20 2.49 10.45
C GLN A 114 -4.10 3.61 10.94
N ALA A 115 -3.92 4.83 10.44
CA ALA A 115 -4.65 6.00 10.89
C ALA A 115 -6.16 5.90 10.67
N VAL A 116 -6.60 5.18 9.63
CA VAL A 116 -8.03 5.02 9.32
C VAL A 116 -8.55 3.61 9.57
N GLY A 117 -7.68 2.70 10.02
CA GLY A 117 -8.09 1.35 10.38
C GLY A 117 -8.41 0.44 9.19
N VAL A 118 -7.75 0.64 8.06
CA VAL A 118 -7.88 -0.27 6.91
C VAL A 118 -6.64 -1.16 6.79
N ASP A 119 -6.79 -2.30 6.14
CA ASP A 119 -5.67 -3.19 5.86
C ASP A 119 -4.90 -2.72 4.63
N ILE A 120 -3.70 -3.28 4.44
CA ILE A 120 -2.82 -2.98 3.31
C ILE A 120 -2.87 -4.16 2.33
N LEU A 121 -2.98 -3.87 1.05
CA LEU A 121 -2.82 -4.85 -0.03
C LEU A 121 -1.51 -4.55 -0.76
N HIS A 122 -0.60 -5.54 -0.81
CA HIS A 122 0.76 -5.31 -1.30
C HIS A 122 1.33 -6.54 -2.02
N PHE A 123 2.51 -6.33 -2.59
CA PHE A 123 3.38 -7.39 -3.10
C PHE A 123 4.84 -7.03 -2.76
N ASP A 124 5.09 -6.68 -1.47
CA ASP A 124 6.39 -6.21 -1.01
C ASP A 124 6.63 -6.65 0.43
N GLN A 125 7.77 -7.30 0.65
CA GLN A 125 8.15 -7.80 1.97
C GLN A 125 8.30 -6.68 3.02
N HIS A 126 8.67 -5.47 2.62
CA HIS A 126 8.76 -4.32 3.54
C HIS A 126 7.41 -4.02 4.18
N LEU A 127 6.34 -4.06 3.41
CA LEU A 127 5.00 -3.80 3.93
C LEU A 127 4.50 -4.92 4.82
N GLU A 128 4.88 -6.17 4.53
CA GLU A 128 4.61 -7.29 5.43
C GLU A 128 5.24 -7.06 6.81
N ARG A 129 6.50 -6.67 6.83
CA ARG A 129 7.24 -6.39 8.08
C ARG A 129 6.67 -5.19 8.82
N LEU A 130 6.36 -4.12 8.12
CA LEU A 130 5.77 -2.93 8.72
C LEU A 130 4.39 -3.22 9.32
N GLY A 131 3.58 -4.00 8.62
CA GLY A 131 2.27 -4.42 9.11
C GLY A 131 2.38 -5.17 10.44
N GLU A 132 3.32 -6.10 10.54
CA GLU A 132 3.58 -6.82 11.80
C GLU A 132 4.01 -5.86 12.92
N HIS A 133 4.95 -4.97 12.63
CA HIS A 133 5.46 -4.03 13.62
C HIS A 133 4.38 -3.07 14.12
N LEU A 134 3.51 -2.60 13.24
CA LEU A 134 2.49 -1.60 13.53
C LEU A 134 1.14 -2.19 13.94
N GLY A 135 0.98 -3.51 13.87
CA GLY A 135 -0.31 -4.16 14.14
C GLY A 135 -1.36 -3.85 13.08
N VAL A 136 -0.95 -3.61 11.84
CA VAL A 136 -1.84 -3.36 10.70
C VAL A 136 -1.93 -4.63 9.86
N GLY A 137 -3.13 -5.04 9.48
CA GLY A 137 -3.31 -6.16 8.57
C GLY A 137 -2.65 -5.88 7.23
N ALA A 138 -1.74 -6.74 6.82
CA ALA A 138 -1.05 -6.62 5.53
C ALA A 138 -1.22 -7.94 4.77
N HIS A 139 -1.68 -7.84 3.53
CA HIS A 139 -2.05 -9.01 2.74
C HIS A 139 -1.30 -9.01 1.41
N TRP A 140 -0.76 -10.16 1.06
CA TRP A 140 -0.20 -10.39 -0.26
C TRP A 140 -1.31 -10.48 -1.29
N ILE A 141 -1.22 -9.72 -2.38
CA ILE A 141 -2.21 -9.75 -3.46
C ILE A 141 -2.19 -11.09 -4.21
N SER A 142 -0.99 -11.67 -4.31
CA SER A 142 -0.79 -13.01 -4.85
C SER A 142 0.37 -13.67 -4.12
N ARG A 143 0.60 -14.96 -4.36
CA ARG A 143 1.73 -15.64 -3.72
C ARG A 143 3.04 -15.09 -4.27
N SER A 144 3.96 -14.75 -3.37
CA SER A 144 5.33 -14.49 -3.80
C SER A 144 5.93 -15.80 -4.33
N SER A 145 6.42 -15.74 -5.52
CA SER A 145 7.15 -16.86 -6.14
C SER A 145 8.50 -17.07 -5.43
#